data_29d06a41f34424f0e18e2273a9b70223
#
_entry.id   29d06a41f34424f0e18e2273a9b70223
#
_cell.length_a   1.000
_cell.length_b   1.000
_cell.length_c   1.000
_cell.angle_alpha   90.00
_cell.angle_beta   90.00
_cell.angle_gamma   90.00
#
_symmetry.space_group_name_H-M   'P 1'
#
loop_
_entity.id
_entity.type
_entity.pdbx_description
1 polymer ?
#
loop_
_entity_poly.entity_id
_entity_poly.type
_entity_poly.pdbx_seq_one_letter_code
_entity_poly.pdbx_strand_id
1 'polypeptide(L)'
;MPKVSVKVKWGKETFAGVEVNTEDDPVVFKAQIFALTGVQPERQKVVCKGITLKDDAWGNFKLTNNALVLVMGSKEEDVPAAPVEQTRFVEDMNESELATALDLPEGLVNLGNTCYMNATVQCLKTVPELKNALFNYDKSSGGGTAGELTAALSETMSVLDGGGAGACAAAAAKLLRALHAAAPWFAQRGPGGGLEQQDASECWTEIVRALQQRLPTDRSSVIEQYFGGTLDVELVCSEAEEPPTKSKETFLQLSCFISQDVKYLQSGLRSKMSEQITKMSETLGRDATYTKTSKISRLPAYLTVQFVRFYYKEKEAVNAKILKDVKFPVDLDVYELCTPELQERLAPMRAKFKELEDASVETPAAAKNKNSGDSKNLKQTPYWFEDDVGSNNSGLYRLRAVLTHRGRSSSSGHYVAWVRGARAWLRCDDDDVAPVPEDHVLRLSGGGQWLANCSVGGGAGPRADAPRALVLLGALRGVGPRRARVAALRRRRRGARARGPRAAAQRRRSVAS
;
A
#
# COMPACT_ATOMS: atom_id res chain seq x y z
N MET A 1 -74.02 -15.10 -22.85
CA MET A 1 -72.80 -14.27 -22.66
C MET A 1 -71.79 -15.10 -21.90
N PRO A 2 -70.63 -15.42 -22.43
CA PRO A 2 -69.71 -16.34 -21.75
C PRO A 2 -68.89 -15.60 -20.72
N LYS A 3 -69.43 -15.50 -19.50
CA LYS A 3 -68.62 -15.24 -18.32
C LYS A 3 -67.82 -16.49 -18.01
N VAL A 4 -66.49 -16.34 -17.93
CA VAL A 4 -65.56 -17.44 -17.63
C VAL A 4 -65.03 -17.25 -16.23
N SER A 5 -65.16 -18.26 -15.39
CA SER A 5 -64.57 -18.24 -14.04
C SER A 5 -63.12 -18.80 -14.10
N VAL A 6 -62.13 -18.01 -13.64
CA VAL A 6 -60.73 -18.40 -13.68
C VAL A 6 -60.08 -18.39 -12.29
N LYS A 7 -58.92 -19.02 -12.16
CA LYS A 7 -58.06 -18.96 -10.97
C LYS A 7 -56.89 -18.06 -11.27
N VAL A 8 -56.74 -17.00 -10.50
CA VAL A 8 -55.63 -16.06 -10.62
C VAL A 8 -54.57 -16.38 -9.57
N LYS A 9 -53.35 -16.65 -10.00
CA LYS A 9 -52.21 -16.94 -9.11
C LYS A 9 -51.20 -15.83 -9.19
N TRP A 10 -50.89 -15.21 -8.03
CA TRP A 10 -49.86 -14.21 -7.88
C TRP A 10 -48.92 -14.60 -6.73
N GLY A 11 -47.64 -14.80 -7.04
CA GLY A 11 -46.68 -15.30 -6.06
C GLY A 11 -47.11 -16.62 -5.39
N LYS A 12 -47.36 -16.59 -4.09
CA LYS A 12 -47.87 -17.75 -3.30
C LYS A 12 -49.37 -17.75 -3.16
N GLU A 13 -50.05 -16.68 -3.51
CA GLU A 13 -51.50 -16.52 -3.35
C GLU A 13 -52.25 -16.99 -4.59
N THR A 14 -53.43 -17.58 -4.37
CA THR A 14 -54.29 -18.04 -5.46
C THR A 14 -55.74 -17.62 -5.18
N PHE A 15 -56.30 -16.82 -6.05
CA PHE A 15 -57.66 -16.32 -6.00
C PHE A 15 -58.53 -17.18 -6.93
N ALA A 16 -59.47 -17.92 -6.37
CA ALA A 16 -60.38 -18.77 -7.15
C ALA A 16 -61.71 -18.06 -7.41
N GLY A 17 -62.37 -18.40 -8.52
CA GLY A 17 -63.72 -17.90 -8.82
C GLY A 17 -63.75 -16.47 -9.38
N VAL A 18 -62.65 -15.99 -9.99
CA VAL A 18 -62.64 -14.67 -10.61
C VAL A 18 -63.42 -14.73 -11.93
N GLU A 19 -64.53 -14.03 -11.98
CA GLU A 19 -65.38 -13.94 -13.19
C GLU A 19 -64.82 -12.95 -14.17
N VAL A 20 -64.58 -13.39 -15.39
CA VAL A 20 -64.04 -12.58 -16.48
C VAL A 20 -65.00 -12.59 -17.63
N ASN A 21 -65.42 -11.43 -18.10
CA ASN A 21 -66.17 -11.28 -19.33
C ASN A 21 -65.18 -10.98 -20.49
N THR A 22 -65.11 -11.88 -21.46
CA THR A 22 -64.18 -11.72 -22.62
C THR A 22 -64.69 -10.77 -23.71
N GLU A 23 -65.91 -10.22 -23.55
CA GLU A 23 -66.45 -9.16 -24.40
C GLU A 23 -65.97 -7.76 -23.93
N ASP A 24 -65.55 -7.64 -22.65
CA ASP A 24 -65.01 -6.41 -22.13
C ASP A 24 -63.53 -6.23 -22.54
N ASP A 25 -63.06 -5.02 -22.47
CA ASP A 25 -61.65 -4.69 -22.72
C ASP A 25 -60.73 -5.47 -21.73
N PRO A 26 -59.59 -6.02 -22.18
CA PRO A 26 -58.61 -6.67 -21.32
C PRO A 26 -58.17 -5.84 -20.10
N VAL A 27 -58.20 -4.52 -20.21
CA VAL A 27 -57.88 -3.58 -19.11
C VAL A 27 -58.83 -3.77 -17.92
N VAL A 28 -60.12 -4.13 -18.15
CA VAL A 28 -61.09 -4.42 -17.06
C VAL A 28 -60.64 -5.61 -16.24
N PHE A 29 -60.17 -6.67 -16.89
CA PHE A 29 -59.63 -7.83 -16.21
C PHE A 29 -58.33 -7.51 -15.44
N LYS A 30 -57.46 -6.66 -16.01
CA LYS A 30 -56.28 -6.18 -15.30
C LYS A 30 -56.64 -5.33 -14.07
N ALA A 31 -57.71 -4.52 -14.15
CA ALA A 31 -58.21 -3.76 -13.00
C ALA A 31 -58.76 -4.68 -11.90
N GLN A 32 -59.45 -5.80 -12.24
CA GLN A 32 -59.86 -6.81 -11.29
C GLN A 32 -58.65 -7.47 -10.61
N ILE A 33 -57.61 -7.78 -11.36
CA ILE A 33 -56.35 -8.32 -10.81
C ILE A 33 -55.70 -7.30 -9.87
N PHE A 34 -55.74 -6.00 -10.20
CA PHE A 34 -55.25 -4.95 -9.32
C PHE A 34 -56.01 -4.93 -7.98
N ALA A 35 -57.32 -5.01 -8.03
CA ALA A 35 -58.14 -5.07 -6.80
C ALA A 35 -57.81 -6.29 -5.92
N LEU A 36 -57.40 -7.41 -6.49
CA LEU A 36 -57.06 -8.65 -5.77
C LEU A 36 -55.60 -8.66 -5.28
N THR A 37 -54.68 -8.13 -6.06
CA THR A 37 -53.25 -8.31 -5.84
C THR A 37 -52.52 -7.03 -5.39
N GLY A 38 -53.11 -5.86 -5.63
CA GLY A 38 -52.46 -4.54 -5.41
C GLY A 38 -51.39 -4.20 -6.44
N VAL A 39 -51.22 -5.01 -7.50
CA VAL A 39 -50.26 -4.74 -8.56
C VAL A 39 -50.88 -3.85 -9.62
N GLN A 40 -50.31 -2.70 -9.92
CA GLN A 40 -50.77 -1.74 -10.93
C GLN A 40 -50.90 -2.40 -12.32
N PRO A 41 -52.00 -2.13 -13.11
CA PRO A 41 -52.23 -2.75 -14.40
C PRO A 41 -51.06 -2.66 -15.37
N GLU A 42 -50.33 -1.56 -15.37
CA GLU A 42 -49.15 -1.30 -16.19
C GLU A 42 -47.94 -2.19 -15.84
N ARG A 43 -47.93 -2.69 -14.60
CA ARG A 43 -46.88 -3.57 -14.10
C ARG A 43 -47.27 -5.04 -14.06
N GLN A 44 -48.51 -5.34 -14.51
CA GLN A 44 -48.98 -6.71 -14.55
C GLN A 44 -48.57 -7.41 -15.86
N LYS A 45 -47.86 -8.51 -15.72
CA LYS A 45 -47.70 -9.47 -16.81
C LYS A 45 -48.60 -10.66 -16.53
N VAL A 46 -49.73 -10.69 -17.23
CA VAL A 46 -50.75 -11.70 -17.09
C VAL A 46 -50.56 -12.82 -18.12
N VAL A 47 -50.36 -14.06 -17.66
CA VAL A 47 -50.03 -15.19 -18.54
C VAL A 47 -51.01 -16.34 -18.31
N CYS A 48 -51.56 -16.87 -19.38
CA CYS A 48 -52.37 -18.09 -19.39
C CYS A 48 -51.88 -19.07 -20.45
N LYS A 49 -51.55 -20.31 -20.04
CA LYS A 49 -51.01 -21.35 -20.96
C LYS A 49 -49.84 -20.88 -21.84
N GLY A 50 -48.95 -20.05 -21.31
CA GLY A 50 -47.78 -19.53 -22.00
C GLY A 50 -48.04 -18.29 -22.88
N ILE A 51 -49.28 -17.83 -23.02
CA ILE A 51 -49.63 -16.64 -23.77
C ILE A 51 -49.81 -15.48 -22.81
N THR A 52 -49.21 -14.32 -23.14
CA THR A 52 -49.33 -13.09 -22.36
C THR A 52 -50.47 -12.24 -22.86
N LEU A 53 -51.31 -11.75 -21.93
CA LEU A 53 -52.40 -10.81 -22.26
C LEU A 53 -51.79 -9.45 -22.66
N LYS A 54 -52.23 -8.93 -23.81
CA LYS A 54 -51.92 -7.58 -24.29
C LYS A 54 -52.95 -6.59 -23.77
N ASP A 55 -52.61 -5.31 -23.76
CA ASP A 55 -53.52 -4.28 -23.24
C ASP A 55 -54.65 -3.97 -24.21
N ASP A 56 -54.38 -4.08 -25.49
CA ASP A 56 -55.30 -3.64 -26.57
C ASP A 56 -56.32 -4.66 -27.02
N ALA A 57 -56.08 -5.96 -26.83
CA ALA A 57 -56.98 -6.99 -27.30
C ALA A 57 -56.72 -8.37 -26.66
N TRP A 58 -57.77 -9.18 -26.53
CA TRP A 58 -57.65 -10.59 -26.07
C TRP A 58 -56.86 -11.47 -27.06
N GLY A 59 -56.93 -11.21 -28.33
CA GLY A 59 -56.16 -11.90 -29.38
C GLY A 59 -56.17 -13.42 -29.23
N ASN A 60 -54.98 -14.02 -29.05
CA ASN A 60 -54.83 -15.47 -28.81
C ASN A 60 -54.96 -15.87 -27.32
N PHE A 61 -55.24 -14.92 -26.42
CA PHE A 61 -55.40 -15.18 -24.99
C PHE A 61 -56.81 -15.74 -24.73
N LYS A 62 -56.96 -17.10 -24.80
CA LYS A 62 -58.23 -17.78 -24.62
C LYS A 62 -58.38 -18.27 -23.17
N LEU A 63 -59.44 -17.82 -22.48
CA LEU A 63 -59.82 -18.26 -21.16
C LEU A 63 -60.81 -19.39 -21.23
N THR A 64 -60.68 -20.38 -20.37
CA THR A 64 -61.63 -21.47 -20.18
C THR A 64 -61.99 -21.54 -18.71
N ASN A 65 -63.18 -22.12 -18.37
CA ASN A 65 -63.58 -22.29 -16.99
C ASN A 65 -62.50 -23.02 -16.20
N ASN A 66 -62.20 -22.52 -14.99
CA ASN A 66 -61.14 -23.00 -14.10
C ASN A 66 -59.70 -22.88 -14.66
N ALA A 67 -59.47 -22.11 -15.72
CA ALA A 67 -58.12 -21.86 -16.21
C ALA A 67 -57.27 -21.17 -15.13
N LEU A 68 -55.97 -21.57 -15.03
CA LEU A 68 -55.01 -20.92 -14.18
C LEU A 68 -54.33 -19.77 -14.93
N VAL A 69 -54.53 -18.58 -14.40
CA VAL A 69 -53.87 -17.35 -14.88
C VAL A 69 -52.79 -16.97 -13.93
N LEU A 70 -51.56 -16.87 -14.43
CA LEU A 70 -50.40 -16.43 -13.65
C LEU A 70 -50.22 -14.93 -13.79
N VAL A 71 -50.07 -14.24 -12.68
CA VAL A 71 -49.78 -12.81 -12.63
C VAL A 71 -48.39 -12.60 -12.07
N MET A 72 -47.58 -11.86 -12.80
CA MET A 72 -46.27 -11.39 -12.38
C MET A 72 -46.30 -9.86 -12.27
N GLY A 73 -45.68 -9.32 -11.24
CA GLY A 73 -45.60 -7.90 -10.95
C GLY A 73 -45.44 -7.66 -9.46
N SER A 74 -44.92 -6.50 -9.10
CA SER A 74 -44.67 -6.07 -7.72
C SER A 74 -45.64 -4.95 -7.35
N LYS A 75 -46.07 -4.94 -6.06
CA LYS A 75 -46.83 -3.81 -5.49
C LYS A 75 -45.95 -2.55 -5.50
N GLU A 76 -46.56 -1.39 -5.46
CA GLU A 76 -45.84 -0.11 -5.44
C GLU A 76 -44.99 0.06 -4.17
N GLU A 77 -45.45 -0.52 -3.06
CA GLU A 77 -44.74 -0.54 -1.76
C GLU A 77 -43.46 -1.40 -1.79
N ASP A 78 -43.43 -2.42 -2.65
CA ASP A 78 -42.30 -3.36 -2.79
C ASP A 78 -41.20 -2.84 -3.78
N VAL A 79 -41.45 -1.73 -4.45
CA VAL A 79 -40.48 -1.14 -5.37
C VAL A 79 -39.48 -0.30 -4.58
N PRO A 80 -38.18 -0.66 -4.60
CA PRO A 80 -37.17 0.19 -3.95
C PRO A 80 -37.25 1.61 -4.51
N ALA A 81 -37.33 2.61 -3.62
CA ALA A 81 -37.26 3.99 -4.05
C ALA A 81 -35.95 4.23 -4.82
N ALA A 82 -36.01 4.93 -5.93
CA ALA A 82 -34.81 5.32 -6.66
C ALA A 82 -33.86 6.04 -5.70
N PRO A 83 -32.53 5.76 -5.74
CA PRO A 83 -31.59 6.44 -4.90
C PRO A 83 -31.76 7.96 -5.07
N VAL A 84 -31.87 8.68 -3.96
CA VAL A 84 -32.02 10.16 -3.95
C VAL A 84 -30.79 10.83 -4.58
N GLU A 85 -29.64 10.17 -4.53
CA GLU A 85 -28.42 10.57 -5.23
C GLU A 85 -28.14 9.55 -6.35
N GLN A 86 -27.91 10.03 -7.55
CA GLN A 86 -27.47 9.18 -8.67
C GLN A 86 -26.13 8.53 -8.29
N THR A 87 -26.07 7.21 -8.41
CA THR A 87 -24.81 6.48 -8.24
C THR A 87 -23.84 6.94 -9.31
N ARG A 88 -22.81 7.71 -8.90
CA ARG A 88 -21.72 8.10 -9.80
C ARG A 88 -20.75 6.94 -9.92
N PHE A 89 -20.42 6.56 -11.14
CA PHE A 89 -19.42 5.56 -11.45
C PHE A 89 -18.01 6.18 -11.40
N VAL A 90 -17.02 5.36 -11.11
CA VAL A 90 -15.61 5.78 -11.01
C VAL A 90 -15.11 6.35 -12.35
N GLU A 91 -15.65 5.84 -13.47
CA GLU A 91 -15.35 6.28 -14.82
C GLU A 91 -15.87 7.69 -15.14
N ASP A 92 -16.89 8.15 -14.42
CA ASP A 92 -17.51 9.48 -14.61
C ASP A 92 -16.91 10.56 -13.70
N MET A 93 -15.95 10.18 -12.83
CA MET A 93 -15.30 11.10 -11.89
C MET A 93 -14.08 11.76 -12.54
N ASN A 94 -13.91 13.07 -12.31
CA ASN A 94 -12.65 13.72 -12.64
C ASN A 94 -11.54 13.32 -11.64
N GLU A 95 -10.27 13.59 -11.97
CA GLU A 95 -9.12 13.17 -11.15
C GLU A 95 -9.19 13.67 -9.70
N SER A 96 -9.68 14.89 -9.48
CA SER A 96 -9.78 15.46 -8.12
C SER A 96 -10.93 14.84 -7.31
N GLU A 97 -12.06 14.53 -7.95
CA GLU A 97 -13.16 13.81 -7.32
C GLU A 97 -12.77 12.36 -7.02
N LEU A 98 -12.04 11.71 -7.92
CA LEU A 98 -11.49 10.37 -7.75
C LEU A 98 -10.48 10.33 -6.61
N ALA A 99 -9.58 11.30 -6.53
CA ALA A 99 -8.61 11.41 -5.44
C ALA A 99 -9.32 11.57 -4.09
N THR A 100 -10.37 12.38 -4.03
CA THR A 100 -11.18 12.59 -2.82
C THR A 100 -11.96 11.32 -2.44
N ALA A 101 -12.58 10.65 -3.41
CA ALA A 101 -13.35 9.43 -3.20
C ALA A 101 -12.48 8.25 -2.74
N LEU A 102 -11.25 8.16 -3.24
CA LEU A 102 -10.27 7.14 -2.89
C LEU A 102 -9.45 7.50 -1.65
N ASP A 103 -9.59 8.70 -1.09
CA ASP A 103 -8.80 9.21 0.05
C ASP A 103 -7.28 9.12 -0.25
N LEU A 104 -6.89 9.55 -1.48
CA LEU A 104 -5.51 9.51 -1.93
C LEU A 104 -4.66 10.52 -1.15
N PRO A 105 -3.42 10.18 -0.79
CA PRO A 105 -2.49 11.14 -0.22
C PRO A 105 -2.02 12.14 -1.29
N GLU A 106 -1.58 13.30 -0.83
CA GLU A 106 -0.97 14.32 -1.70
C GLU A 106 0.39 13.86 -2.23
N GLY A 107 0.76 14.35 -3.41
CA GLY A 107 2.09 14.24 -3.99
C GLY A 107 3.03 15.38 -3.57
N LEU A 108 4.26 15.36 -4.06
CA LEU A 108 5.29 16.39 -3.85
C LEU A 108 5.73 16.95 -5.18
N VAL A 109 5.64 18.26 -5.35
CA VAL A 109 6.04 18.94 -6.58
C VAL A 109 7.54 18.74 -6.86
N ASN A 110 7.88 18.48 -8.13
CA ASN A 110 9.26 18.43 -8.57
C ASN A 110 9.81 19.86 -8.75
N LEU A 111 10.79 20.22 -7.92
CA LEU A 111 11.41 21.54 -7.90
C LEU A 111 12.65 21.66 -8.81
N GLY A 112 12.78 20.76 -9.76
CA GLY A 112 13.93 20.61 -10.65
C GLY A 112 14.85 19.47 -10.20
N ASN A 113 14.69 18.31 -10.82
CA ASN A 113 15.44 17.07 -10.51
C ASN A 113 15.32 16.57 -9.05
N THR A 114 14.23 16.91 -8.33
CA THR A 114 14.01 16.51 -6.92
C THR A 114 13.19 15.23 -6.74
N CYS A 115 12.90 14.50 -7.81
CA CYS A 115 12.17 13.24 -7.77
C CYS A 115 12.80 12.19 -6.83
N TYR A 116 14.14 12.19 -6.68
CA TYR A 116 14.86 11.31 -5.75
C TYR A 116 14.43 11.54 -4.29
N MET A 117 14.28 12.81 -3.89
CA MET A 117 13.82 13.20 -2.55
C MET A 117 12.35 12.88 -2.37
N ASN A 118 11.49 13.25 -3.35
CA ASN A 118 10.05 13.01 -3.32
C ASN A 118 9.75 11.51 -3.15
N ALA A 119 10.38 10.67 -3.96
CA ALA A 119 10.21 9.22 -3.89
C ALA A 119 10.69 8.63 -2.55
N THR A 120 11.82 9.12 -2.03
CA THR A 120 12.35 8.69 -0.72
C THR A 120 11.38 9.01 0.41
N VAL A 121 10.81 10.22 0.45
CA VAL A 121 9.86 10.66 1.47
C VAL A 121 8.56 9.82 1.42
N GLN A 122 8.04 9.54 0.24
CA GLN A 122 6.85 8.71 0.08
C GLN A 122 7.09 7.28 0.59
N CYS A 123 8.27 6.71 0.37
CA CYS A 123 8.64 5.41 0.93
C CYS A 123 8.72 5.45 2.48
N LEU A 124 9.39 6.44 3.06
CA LEU A 124 9.52 6.61 4.52
C LEU A 124 8.16 6.82 5.20
N LYS A 125 7.23 7.52 4.54
CA LYS A 125 5.86 7.75 5.02
C LYS A 125 5.08 6.46 5.27
N THR A 126 5.45 5.35 4.65
CA THR A 126 4.79 4.05 4.86
C THR A 126 5.05 3.44 6.23
N VAL A 127 5.99 3.99 7.01
CA VAL A 127 6.39 3.52 8.34
C VAL A 127 5.64 4.28 9.42
N PRO A 128 4.60 3.70 10.05
CA PRO A 128 3.75 4.42 10.99
C PRO A 128 4.47 4.80 12.29
N GLU A 129 5.44 4.01 12.75
CA GLU A 129 6.22 4.31 13.94
C GLU A 129 7.13 5.53 13.72
N LEU A 130 7.76 5.62 12.56
CA LEU A 130 8.55 6.79 12.17
C LEU A 130 7.66 8.03 12.03
N LYS A 131 6.51 7.89 11.39
CA LYS A 131 5.54 8.97 11.26
C LYS A 131 5.05 9.49 12.62
N ASN A 132 4.77 8.59 13.57
CA ASN A 132 4.39 8.96 14.93
C ASN A 132 5.52 9.67 15.67
N ALA A 133 6.76 9.20 15.52
CA ALA A 133 7.93 9.83 16.12
C ALA A 133 8.15 11.26 15.57
N LEU A 134 8.03 11.45 14.26
CA LEU A 134 8.13 12.74 13.61
C LEU A 134 6.98 13.68 13.98
N PHE A 135 5.77 13.18 14.17
CA PHE A 135 4.63 13.98 14.63
C PHE A 135 4.84 14.53 16.05
N ASN A 136 5.49 13.75 16.91
CA ASN A 136 5.78 14.11 18.29
C ASN A 136 7.15 14.82 18.43
N TYR A 137 7.89 15.02 17.34
CA TYR A 137 9.19 15.68 17.38
C TYR A 137 9.07 17.15 17.79
N ASP A 138 9.81 17.51 18.84
CA ASP A 138 9.88 18.91 19.28
C ASP A 138 10.81 19.71 18.37
N LYS A 139 10.21 20.52 17.52
CA LYS A 139 10.92 21.37 16.54
C LYS A 139 11.77 22.46 17.19
N SER A 140 11.53 22.77 18.47
CA SER A 140 12.29 23.78 19.22
C SER A 140 13.60 23.24 19.78
N SER A 141 13.70 21.91 19.98
CA SER A 141 14.87 21.26 20.57
C SER A 141 16.07 21.06 19.63
N GLY A 142 15.92 21.41 18.33
CA GLY A 142 16.81 20.98 17.27
C GLY A 142 17.69 22.07 16.69
N GLY A 143 18.83 22.41 17.31
CA GLY A 143 19.90 23.15 16.62
C GLY A 143 20.65 22.29 15.59
N GLY A 144 21.16 22.92 14.51
CA GLY A 144 21.97 22.29 13.48
C GLY A 144 21.19 21.67 12.33
N THR A 145 21.91 21.34 11.26
CA THR A 145 21.35 20.90 9.96
C THR A 145 20.50 19.62 10.07
N ALA A 146 20.90 18.66 10.90
CA ALA A 146 20.13 17.45 11.15
C ALA A 146 18.77 17.75 11.82
N GLY A 147 18.73 18.73 12.74
CA GLY A 147 17.47 19.15 13.39
C GLY A 147 16.53 19.84 12.41
N GLU A 148 17.07 20.73 11.57
CA GLU A 148 16.30 21.42 10.52
C GLU A 148 15.74 20.42 9.48
N LEU A 149 16.54 19.42 9.07
CA LEU A 149 16.11 18.37 8.16
C LEU A 149 14.99 17.52 8.77
N THR A 150 15.13 17.14 10.04
CA THR A 150 14.12 16.37 10.77
C THR A 150 12.81 17.16 10.92
N ALA A 151 12.88 18.45 11.26
CA ALA A 151 11.73 19.33 11.38
C ALA A 151 11.02 19.54 10.04
N ALA A 152 11.77 19.76 8.96
CA ALA A 152 11.22 19.89 7.61
C ALA A 152 10.55 18.61 7.13
N LEU A 153 11.13 17.44 7.41
CA LEU A 153 10.53 16.15 7.10
C LEU A 153 9.24 15.91 7.89
N SER A 154 9.22 16.25 9.20
CA SER A 154 8.03 16.18 10.04
C SER A 154 6.87 17.01 9.45
N GLU A 155 7.16 18.23 9.01
CA GLU A 155 6.18 19.10 8.37
C GLU A 155 5.69 18.52 7.04
N THR A 156 6.61 18.06 6.19
CA THR A 156 6.29 17.44 4.90
C THR A 156 5.37 16.22 5.08
N MET A 157 5.69 15.31 6.01
CA MET A 157 4.83 14.16 6.26
C MET A 157 3.44 14.54 6.80
N SER A 158 3.33 15.65 7.53
CA SER A 158 2.05 16.13 8.06
C SER A 158 1.15 16.70 6.95
N VAL A 159 1.72 17.46 6.00
CA VAL A 159 0.93 18.05 4.89
C VAL A 159 0.54 17.00 3.85
N LEU A 160 1.34 15.96 3.64
CA LEU A 160 1.02 14.85 2.73
C LEU A 160 -0.26 14.05 3.13
N ASP A 161 -0.80 14.27 4.31
CA ASP A 161 -2.03 13.65 4.82
C ASP A 161 -3.28 14.55 4.62
N GLY A 162 -3.21 15.50 3.70
CA GLY A 162 -4.35 16.38 3.34
C GLY A 162 -4.10 17.86 3.62
N GLY A 163 -2.88 18.34 3.38
CA GLY A 163 -2.52 19.76 3.46
C GLY A 163 -2.86 20.57 2.22
N GLY A 164 -3.15 19.90 1.10
CA GLY A 164 -3.37 20.52 -0.21
C GLY A 164 -2.07 20.86 -0.96
N ALA A 165 -2.16 20.98 -2.28
CA ALA A 165 -1.01 21.11 -3.18
C ALA A 165 -0.08 22.29 -2.85
N GLY A 166 -0.63 23.46 -2.47
CA GLY A 166 0.18 24.62 -2.11
C GLY A 166 1.02 24.42 -0.85
N ALA A 167 0.48 23.76 0.18
CA ALA A 167 1.21 23.42 1.39
C ALA A 167 2.28 22.37 1.12
N CYS A 168 1.99 21.37 0.25
CA CYS A 168 2.94 20.37 -0.17
C CYS A 168 4.12 20.97 -0.94
N ALA A 169 3.89 21.93 -1.84
CA ALA A 169 4.95 22.63 -2.57
C ALA A 169 5.87 23.42 -1.63
N ALA A 170 5.30 24.16 -0.67
CA ALA A 170 6.06 24.90 0.33
C ALA A 170 6.89 23.98 1.23
N ALA A 171 6.31 22.86 1.67
CA ALA A 171 7.00 21.86 2.49
C ALA A 171 8.12 21.18 1.72
N ALA A 172 7.91 20.80 0.45
CA ALA A 172 8.94 20.25 -0.42
C ALA A 172 10.14 21.21 -0.60
N ALA A 173 9.88 22.51 -0.81
CA ALA A 173 10.92 23.51 -0.93
C ALA A 173 11.71 23.69 0.39
N LYS A 174 11.04 23.63 1.53
CA LYS A 174 11.68 23.69 2.84
C LYS A 174 12.54 22.45 3.10
N LEU A 175 12.02 21.28 2.78
CA LEU A 175 12.75 20.03 2.93
C LEU A 175 14.00 20.00 2.05
N LEU A 176 13.90 20.44 0.78
CA LEU A 176 15.02 20.52 -0.14
C LEU A 176 16.13 21.42 0.40
N ARG A 177 15.78 22.60 0.91
CA ARG A 177 16.76 23.52 1.54
C ARG A 177 17.44 22.90 2.75
N ALA A 178 16.68 22.23 3.61
CA ALA A 178 17.20 21.55 4.79
C ALA A 178 18.13 20.37 4.39
N LEU A 179 17.78 19.63 3.34
CA LEU A 179 18.63 18.55 2.79
C LEU A 179 19.95 19.13 2.23
N HIS A 180 19.88 20.23 1.48
CA HIS A 180 21.08 20.90 0.95
C HIS A 180 21.99 21.45 2.06
N ALA A 181 21.42 21.90 3.17
CA ALA A 181 22.19 22.35 4.33
C ALA A 181 22.85 21.18 5.07
N ALA A 182 22.17 20.04 5.19
CA ALA A 182 22.69 18.85 5.85
C ALA A 182 23.72 18.10 4.98
N ALA A 183 23.52 18.11 3.66
CA ALA A 183 24.31 17.38 2.68
C ALA A 183 24.53 18.25 1.42
N PRO A 184 25.56 19.14 1.42
CA PRO A 184 25.77 20.15 0.38
C PRO A 184 25.95 19.61 -1.04
N TRP A 185 26.37 18.36 -1.20
CA TRP A 185 26.52 17.74 -2.53
C TRP A 185 25.19 17.58 -3.27
N PHE A 186 24.04 17.53 -2.58
CA PHE A 186 22.73 17.55 -3.20
C PHE A 186 22.37 18.91 -3.84
N ALA A 187 23.11 19.96 -3.49
CA ALA A 187 22.94 21.30 -4.06
C ALA A 187 23.77 21.55 -5.33
N GLN A 188 24.48 20.54 -5.84
CA GLN A 188 25.30 20.66 -7.05
C GLN A 188 24.45 21.08 -8.25
N ARG A 189 25.02 21.95 -9.09
CA ARG A 189 24.37 22.48 -10.28
C ARG A 189 25.13 22.06 -11.53
N GLY A 190 24.38 21.63 -12.52
CA GLY A 190 24.92 21.28 -13.83
C GLY A 190 25.25 22.49 -14.68
N PRO A 191 25.83 22.30 -15.87
CA PRO A 191 26.26 23.35 -16.77
C PRO A 191 25.17 24.34 -17.17
N GLY A 192 23.88 23.93 -17.10
CA GLY A 192 22.72 24.78 -17.37
C GLY A 192 22.18 25.56 -16.16
N GLY A 193 22.90 25.55 -15.02
CA GLY A 193 22.50 26.25 -13.78
C GLY A 193 21.37 25.60 -12.98
N GLY A 194 20.70 24.55 -13.51
CA GLY A 194 19.72 23.74 -12.80
C GLY A 194 20.38 22.76 -11.81
N LEU A 195 19.63 22.26 -10.85
CA LEU A 195 20.11 21.21 -9.94
C LEU A 195 20.45 19.94 -10.72
N GLU A 196 21.53 19.28 -10.35
CA GLU A 196 21.87 17.97 -10.88
C GLU A 196 20.94 16.89 -10.30
N GLN A 197 20.75 15.81 -11.05
CA GLN A 197 20.04 14.63 -10.54
C GLN A 197 20.91 13.90 -9.52
N GLN A 198 20.31 13.49 -8.42
CA GLN A 198 20.97 12.85 -7.29
C GLN A 198 20.48 11.41 -7.07
N ASP A 199 21.22 10.65 -6.27
CA ASP A 199 20.87 9.27 -5.95
C ASP A 199 19.88 9.21 -4.78
N ALA A 200 18.73 8.55 -4.99
CA ALA A 200 17.71 8.36 -3.95
C ALA A 200 18.21 7.47 -2.79
N SER A 201 19.17 6.56 -3.02
CA SER A 201 19.74 5.74 -1.96
C SER A 201 20.67 6.57 -1.05
N GLU A 202 21.41 7.52 -1.63
CA GLU A 202 22.19 8.48 -0.87
C GLU A 202 21.26 9.41 -0.07
N CYS A 203 20.19 9.91 -0.70
CA CYS A 203 19.18 10.71 -0.02
C CYS A 203 18.53 9.95 1.16
N TRP A 204 18.17 8.67 0.96
CA TRP A 204 17.71 7.78 2.02
C TRP A 204 18.70 7.73 3.18
N THR A 205 19.98 7.50 2.87
CA THR A 205 21.03 7.38 3.89
C THR A 205 21.21 8.66 4.70
N GLU A 206 21.22 9.83 4.05
CA GLU A 206 21.36 11.10 4.75
C GLU A 206 20.15 11.47 5.60
N ILE A 207 18.94 11.22 5.09
CA ILE A 207 17.71 11.41 5.88
C ILE A 207 17.72 10.48 7.09
N VAL A 208 18.01 9.20 6.91
CA VAL A 208 18.02 8.20 7.99
C VAL A 208 19.10 8.56 9.03
N ARG A 209 20.28 9.03 8.61
CA ARG A 209 21.35 9.51 9.50
C ARG A 209 20.90 10.71 10.35
N ALA A 210 20.25 11.69 9.76
CA ALA A 210 19.71 12.84 10.48
C ALA A 210 18.64 12.41 11.51
N LEU A 211 17.74 11.52 11.12
CA LEU A 211 16.71 10.97 12.00
C LEU A 211 17.28 10.14 13.15
N GLN A 212 18.34 9.37 12.89
CA GLN A 212 19.06 8.59 13.91
C GLN A 212 19.61 9.48 15.03
N GLN A 213 20.13 10.65 14.65
CA GLN A 213 20.69 11.63 15.61
C GLN A 213 19.60 12.38 16.40
N ARG A 214 18.39 12.54 15.85
CA ARG A 214 17.38 13.49 16.34
C ARG A 214 16.12 12.84 16.90
N LEU A 215 15.93 11.55 16.73
CA LEU A 215 14.81 10.80 17.27
C LEU A 215 15.30 9.75 18.29
N PRO A 216 15.77 10.19 19.47
CA PRO A 216 16.25 9.27 20.51
C PRO A 216 15.10 8.45 21.09
N THR A 217 15.43 7.26 21.58
CA THR A 217 14.58 6.40 22.40
C THR A 217 15.33 6.09 23.70
N ASP A 218 14.69 5.42 24.65
CA ASP A 218 15.31 5.05 25.93
C ASP A 218 16.60 4.21 25.78
N ARG A 219 16.74 3.47 24.68
CA ARG A 219 17.89 2.57 24.45
C ARG A 219 18.82 3.02 23.32
N SER A 220 18.29 3.71 22.29
CA SER A 220 19.08 4.09 21.13
C SER A 220 18.36 5.21 20.34
N SER A 221 17.96 4.96 19.11
CA SER A 221 17.13 5.84 18.27
C SER A 221 15.97 5.09 17.67
N VAL A 222 14.91 5.82 17.24
CA VAL A 222 13.78 5.25 16.49
C VAL A 222 14.26 4.50 15.24
N ILE A 223 15.30 5.01 14.60
CA ILE A 223 15.87 4.38 13.41
C ILE A 223 16.52 3.04 13.77
N GLU A 224 17.40 2.99 14.75
CA GLU A 224 18.03 1.74 15.17
C GLU A 224 17.02 0.74 15.70
N GLN A 225 16.03 1.21 16.44
CA GLN A 225 14.99 0.37 17.01
C GLN A 225 14.19 -0.36 15.94
N TYR A 226 13.75 0.34 14.87
CA TYR A 226 12.82 -0.20 13.88
C TYR A 226 13.46 -0.63 12.56
N PHE A 227 14.63 -0.06 12.20
CA PHE A 227 15.35 -0.37 10.94
C PHE A 227 16.69 -1.07 11.17
N GLY A 228 17.25 -0.99 12.39
CA GLY A 228 18.54 -1.60 12.71
C GLY A 228 18.46 -3.12 12.77
N GLY A 229 19.38 -3.79 12.12
CA GLY A 229 19.62 -5.21 12.23
C GLY A 229 21.06 -5.49 12.65
N THR A 230 21.35 -6.74 13.01
CA THR A 230 22.69 -7.19 13.39
C THR A 230 23.03 -8.46 12.64
N LEU A 231 24.27 -8.53 12.16
CA LEU A 231 24.89 -9.69 11.56
C LEU A 231 25.97 -10.23 12.51
N ASP A 232 25.95 -11.53 12.73
CA ASP A 232 27.07 -12.25 13.28
C ASP A 232 27.95 -12.70 12.11
N VAL A 233 29.20 -12.29 12.14
CA VAL A 233 30.18 -12.49 11.06
C VAL A 233 31.28 -13.39 11.55
N GLU A 234 31.59 -14.41 10.76
CA GLU A 234 32.70 -15.33 10.99
C GLU A 234 33.66 -15.29 9.79
N LEU A 235 34.92 -15.07 10.07
CA LEU A 235 36.00 -15.07 9.10
C LEU A 235 36.88 -16.30 9.31
N VAL A 236 37.00 -17.13 8.29
CA VAL A 236 37.84 -18.33 8.29
C VAL A 236 38.90 -18.20 7.20
N CYS A 237 40.16 -18.35 7.53
CA CYS A 237 41.23 -18.39 6.55
C CYS A 237 41.11 -19.65 5.70
N SER A 238 41.17 -19.52 4.35
CA SER A 238 41.11 -20.62 3.42
C SER A 238 42.49 -21.21 3.12
N GLU A 239 43.58 -20.53 3.50
CA GLU A 239 44.95 -20.85 3.15
C GLU A 239 45.82 -21.30 4.33
N ALA A 240 45.36 -21.05 5.57
CA ALA A 240 46.06 -21.46 6.79
C ALA A 240 45.07 -21.90 7.88
N GLU A 241 45.52 -22.73 8.80
CA GLU A 241 44.74 -23.10 10.00
C GLU A 241 44.86 -21.98 11.05
N GLU A 242 43.98 -20.97 10.91
CA GLU A 242 43.82 -19.89 11.87
C GLU A 242 42.51 -20.05 12.64
N PRO A 243 42.45 -19.64 13.92
CA PRO A 243 41.19 -19.64 14.64
C PRO A 243 40.19 -18.69 13.98
N PRO A 244 38.90 -19.09 13.82
CA PRO A 244 37.89 -18.23 13.23
C PRO A 244 37.73 -16.92 14.00
N THR A 245 37.77 -15.81 13.28
CA THR A 245 37.50 -14.48 13.88
C THR A 245 36.00 -14.21 13.84
N LYS A 246 35.40 -13.97 15.02
CA LYS A 246 33.96 -13.66 15.15
C LYS A 246 33.79 -12.18 15.47
N SER A 247 32.85 -11.53 14.79
CA SER A 247 32.49 -10.12 15.02
C SER A 247 30.99 -9.91 14.82
N LYS A 248 30.49 -8.76 15.27
CA LYS A 248 29.12 -8.32 15.05
C LYS A 248 29.14 -7.04 14.22
N GLU A 249 28.34 -7.04 13.15
CA GLU A 249 28.15 -5.88 12.29
C GLU A 249 26.69 -5.41 12.38
N THR A 250 26.45 -4.11 12.50
CA THR A 250 25.10 -3.54 12.44
C THR A 250 24.79 -3.07 11.04
N PHE A 251 23.51 -3.12 10.65
CA PHE A 251 23.05 -2.62 9.36
C PHE A 251 21.71 -1.91 9.49
N LEU A 252 21.47 -0.90 8.66
CA LEU A 252 20.17 -0.24 8.45
C LEU A 252 19.55 -0.64 7.12
N GLN A 253 20.35 -1.19 6.22
CA GLN A 253 19.92 -1.74 4.94
C GLN A 253 20.81 -2.92 4.53
N LEU A 254 20.24 -3.87 3.79
CA LEU A 254 20.99 -4.97 3.17
C LEU A 254 21.18 -4.68 1.69
N SER A 255 22.35 -5.00 1.15
CA SER A 255 22.65 -4.88 -0.27
C SER A 255 22.39 -6.20 -0.99
N CYS A 256 21.59 -6.15 -2.06
CA CYS A 256 21.41 -7.25 -3.00
C CYS A 256 22.26 -6.98 -4.25
N PHE A 257 23.40 -7.65 -4.36
CA PHE A 257 24.25 -7.56 -5.53
C PHE A 257 23.69 -8.43 -6.66
N ILE A 258 23.70 -7.89 -7.87
CA ILE A 258 23.14 -8.54 -9.04
C ILE A 258 24.27 -9.18 -9.83
N SER A 259 24.39 -10.52 -9.72
CA SER A 259 25.27 -11.36 -10.56
C SER A 259 24.47 -12.08 -11.65
N GLN A 260 25.14 -12.82 -12.52
CA GLN A 260 24.47 -13.61 -13.58
C GLN A 260 23.50 -14.67 -13.03
N ASP A 261 23.74 -15.17 -11.82
CA ASP A 261 22.96 -16.26 -11.22
C ASP A 261 21.79 -15.76 -10.36
N VAL A 262 21.78 -14.48 -9.98
CA VAL A 262 20.74 -13.89 -9.13
C VAL A 262 19.50 -13.57 -9.96
N LYS A 263 18.44 -14.38 -9.80
CA LYS A 263 17.13 -14.19 -10.43
C LYS A 263 16.06 -13.70 -9.43
N TYR A 264 16.28 -13.90 -8.15
CA TYR A 264 15.37 -13.59 -7.06
C TYR A 264 16.09 -12.79 -5.97
N LEU A 265 15.37 -11.90 -5.30
CA LEU A 265 15.86 -11.12 -4.15
C LEU A 265 16.50 -12.03 -3.08
N GLN A 266 15.82 -13.11 -2.70
CA GLN A 266 16.30 -14.05 -1.69
C GLN A 266 17.65 -14.67 -2.06
N SER A 267 17.83 -15.04 -3.34
CA SER A 267 19.11 -15.57 -3.84
C SER A 267 20.22 -14.53 -3.76
N GLY A 268 19.92 -13.27 -4.08
CA GLY A 268 20.89 -12.18 -3.99
C GLY A 268 21.29 -11.86 -2.55
N LEU A 269 20.35 -11.90 -1.61
CA LEU A 269 20.68 -11.76 -0.18
C LEU A 269 21.52 -12.93 0.31
N ARG A 270 21.15 -14.17 -0.05
CA ARG A 270 21.91 -15.38 0.34
C ARG A 270 23.34 -15.36 -0.18
N SER A 271 23.57 -14.93 -1.44
CA SER A 271 24.92 -14.86 -2.03
C SER A 271 25.82 -13.86 -1.29
N LYS A 272 25.24 -12.80 -0.71
CA LYS A 272 25.99 -11.81 0.08
C LYS A 272 26.35 -12.32 1.48
N MET A 273 25.64 -13.33 1.98
CA MET A 273 25.93 -13.92 3.30
C MET A 273 27.16 -14.82 3.31
N SER A 274 27.75 -15.13 2.16
CA SER A 274 29.02 -15.86 2.06
C SER A 274 29.84 -15.25 0.93
N GLU A 275 30.94 -14.62 1.28
CA GLU A 275 31.84 -13.97 0.32
C GLU A 275 33.30 -14.26 0.65
N GLN A 276 34.15 -14.26 -0.39
CA GLN A 276 35.59 -14.34 -0.23
C GLN A 276 36.17 -12.93 -0.19
N ILE A 277 37.01 -12.67 0.81
CA ILE A 277 37.71 -11.40 0.97
C ILE A 277 39.20 -11.67 1.09
N THR A 278 40.02 -10.73 0.64
CA THR A 278 41.46 -10.73 0.84
C THR A 278 41.81 -9.89 2.04
N LYS A 279 42.55 -10.46 2.99
CA LYS A 279 43.00 -9.80 4.21
C LYS A 279 44.40 -10.27 4.54
N MET A 280 45.19 -9.41 5.15
CA MET A 280 46.50 -9.75 5.71
C MET A 280 46.35 -10.85 6.75
N SER A 281 47.03 -11.99 6.55
CA SER A 281 47.12 -13.08 7.51
C SER A 281 48.34 -12.85 8.41
N GLU A 282 48.13 -12.87 9.71
CA GLU A 282 49.21 -12.75 10.69
C GLU A 282 50.11 -13.99 10.65
N THR A 283 49.55 -15.14 10.40
CA THR A 283 50.26 -16.42 10.33
C THR A 283 51.13 -16.56 9.09
N LEU A 284 50.62 -16.10 7.93
CA LEU A 284 51.32 -16.20 6.66
C LEU A 284 52.19 -14.97 6.35
N GLY A 285 52.03 -13.87 7.06
CA GLY A 285 52.74 -12.62 6.82
C GLY A 285 52.47 -11.98 5.45
N ARG A 286 51.36 -12.37 4.79
CA ARG A 286 50.92 -11.86 3.48
C ARG A 286 49.41 -11.84 3.37
N ASP A 287 48.92 -11.20 2.34
CA ASP A 287 47.52 -11.26 2.00
C ASP A 287 47.09 -12.71 1.70
N ALA A 288 46.02 -13.15 2.34
CA ALA A 288 45.41 -14.45 2.18
C ALA A 288 43.90 -14.34 1.95
N THR A 289 43.33 -15.38 1.38
CA THR A 289 41.90 -15.47 1.11
C THR A 289 41.16 -15.96 2.36
N TYR A 290 40.19 -15.17 2.80
CA TYR A 290 39.28 -15.53 3.89
C TYR A 290 37.86 -15.72 3.37
N THR A 291 37.19 -16.73 3.89
CA THR A 291 35.75 -16.89 3.70
C THR A 291 35.02 -16.13 4.81
N LYS A 292 34.30 -15.06 4.44
CA LYS A 292 33.42 -14.32 5.35
C LYS A 292 32.02 -14.91 5.27
N THR A 293 31.55 -15.49 6.38
CA THR A 293 30.18 -15.97 6.53
C THR A 293 29.43 -15.05 7.48
N SER A 294 28.28 -14.57 7.04
CA SER A 294 27.41 -13.67 7.83
C SER A 294 26.05 -14.31 8.05
N LYS A 295 25.50 -14.18 9.25
CA LYS A 295 24.12 -14.58 9.56
C LYS A 295 23.44 -13.51 10.38
N ILE A 296 22.13 -13.35 10.17
CA ILE A 296 21.35 -12.31 10.88
C ILE A 296 21.07 -12.78 12.30
N SER A 297 21.53 -12.02 13.29
CA SER A 297 21.27 -12.27 14.72
C SER A 297 20.19 -11.35 15.29
N ARG A 298 19.84 -10.23 14.62
CA ARG A 298 18.69 -9.36 14.91
C ARG A 298 17.98 -8.96 13.64
N LEU A 299 16.69 -9.20 13.55
CA LEU A 299 15.82 -8.75 12.46
C LEU A 299 15.09 -7.47 12.84
N PRO A 300 15.16 -6.39 12.05
CA PRO A 300 14.40 -5.16 12.30
C PRO A 300 12.93 -5.31 11.93
N ALA A 301 12.07 -4.43 12.45
CA ALA A 301 10.66 -4.34 12.02
C ALA A 301 10.51 -3.99 10.53
N TYR A 302 11.42 -3.16 10.03
CA TYR A 302 11.45 -2.71 8.63
C TYR A 302 12.81 -3.04 8.02
N LEU A 303 12.79 -3.96 7.08
CA LEU A 303 13.98 -4.37 6.34
C LEU A 303 14.06 -3.58 5.04
N THR A 304 15.10 -2.76 4.93
CA THR A 304 15.44 -2.03 3.71
C THR A 304 16.40 -2.86 2.89
N VAL A 305 16.11 -3.06 1.60
CA VAL A 305 17.01 -3.75 0.69
C VAL A 305 17.32 -2.87 -0.51
N GLN A 306 18.60 -2.64 -0.74
CA GLN A 306 19.12 -1.92 -1.89
C GLN A 306 19.57 -2.89 -2.98
N PHE A 307 19.02 -2.77 -4.18
CA PHE A 307 19.54 -3.46 -5.36
C PHE A 307 20.72 -2.70 -5.94
N VAL A 308 21.89 -3.30 -5.90
CA VAL A 308 23.12 -2.71 -6.46
C VAL A 308 23.14 -2.99 -7.95
N ARG A 309 22.59 -2.05 -8.75
CA ARG A 309 22.43 -2.18 -10.20
C ARG A 309 23.50 -1.46 -11.02
N PHE A 310 24.42 -0.76 -10.37
CA PHE A 310 25.51 -0.09 -11.04
C PHE A 310 26.83 -0.70 -10.62
N TYR A 311 27.71 -0.89 -11.57
CA TYR A 311 29.11 -1.21 -11.32
C TYR A 311 30.00 -0.35 -12.19
N TYR A 312 31.16 -0.03 -11.65
CA TYR A 312 32.15 0.77 -12.36
C TYR A 312 32.93 -0.16 -13.31
N LYS A 313 32.88 0.15 -14.62
CA LYS A 313 33.68 -0.51 -15.64
C LYS A 313 35.01 0.23 -15.74
N GLU A 314 36.06 -0.32 -15.16
CA GLU A 314 37.39 0.31 -15.11
C GLU A 314 37.96 0.62 -16.50
N LYS A 315 37.81 -0.31 -17.46
CA LYS A 315 38.34 -0.14 -18.83
C LYS A 315 37.66 1.01 -19.60
N GLU A 316 36.40 1.28 -19.31
CA GLU A 316 35.59 2.29 -20.01
C GLU A 316 35.43 3.57 -19.17
N ALA A 317 35.93 3.55 -17.93
CA ALA A 317 35.78 4.63 -16.93
C ALA A 317 34.33 5.12 -16.77
N VAL A 318 33.33 4.22 -16.84
CA VAL A 318 31.92 4.55 -16.77
C VAL A 318 31.17 3.67 -15.77
N ASN A 319 30.17 4.26 -15.11
CA ASN A 319 29.20 3.52 -14.32
C ASN A 319 28.18 2.87 -15.24
N ALA A 320 28.23 1.54 -15.35
CA ALA A 320 27.32 0.76 -16.17
C ALA A 320 26.15 0.22 -15.35
N LYS A 321 24.94 0.32 -15.90
CA LYS A 321 23.72 -0.21 -15.29
C LYS A 321 23.50 -1.67 -15.68
N ILE A 322 23.26 -2.54 -14.69
CA ILE A 322 22.98 -3.96 -14.90
C ILE A 322 21.51 -4.12 -15.26
N LEU A 323 21.23 -4.49 -16.52
CA LEU A 323 19.89 -4.69 -17.07
C LEU A 323 19.38 -6.11 -16.84
N LYS A 324 19.44 -6.60 -15.61
CA LYS A 324 18.96 -7.94 -15.27
C LYS A 324 17.67 -7.88 -14.45
N ASP A 325 16.77 -8.80 -14.77
CA ASP A 325 15.54 -8.99 -13.99
C ASP A 325 15.86 -9.72 -12.69
N VAL A 326 15.50 -9.11 -11.56
CA VAL A 326 15.59 -9.72 -10.23
C VAL A 326 14.24 -9.58 -9.56
N LYS A 327 13.51 -10.68 -9.49
CA LYS A 327 12.17 -10.73 -8.94
C LYS A 327 12.21 -10.61 -7.43
N PHE A 328 11.27 -9.84 -6.88
CA PHE A 328 11.02 -9.73 -5.46
C PHE A 328 9.58 -10.16 -5.14
N PRO A 329 9.35 -10.86 -4.01
CA PRO A 329 8.02 -11.32 -3.62
C PRO A 329 7.24 -10.23 -2.88
N VAL A 330 5.90 -10.40 -2.76
CA VAL A 330 5.06 -9.62 -1.84
C VAL A 330 5.39 -9.94 -0.38
N ASP A 331 5.57 -11.22 -0.09
CA ASP A 331 5.95 -11.73 1.23
C ASP A 331 7.32 -12.41 1.13
N LEU A 332 8.28 -11.92 1.90
CA LEU A 332 9.67 -12.39 1.96
C LEU A 332 9.91 -13.14 3.26
N ASP A 333 10.41 -14.36 3.15
CA ASP A 333 10.91 -15.15 4.28
C ASP A 333 12.45 -15.08 4.33
N VAL A 334 12.98 -14.61 5.45
CA VAL A 334 14.44 -14.51 5.68
C VAL A 334 14.96 -15.48 6.75
N TYR A 335 14.13 -16.42 7.18
CA TYR A 335 14.45 -17.39 8.23
C TYR A 335 15.79 -18.09 8.02
N GLU A 336 16.06 -18.56 6.79
CA GLU A 336 17.29 -19.27 6.46
C GLU A 336 18.57 -18.41 6.56
N LEU A 337 18.43 -17.09 6.54
CA LEU A 337 19.55 -16.15 6.66
C LEU A 337 19.89 -15.85 8.13
N CYS A 338 19.09 -16.33 9.07
CA CYS A 338 19.25 -16.07 10.49
C CYS A 338 20.22 -17.07 11.16
N THR A 339 20.76 -16.65 12.32
CA THR A 339 21.51 -17.56 13.19
C THR A 339 20.60 -18.63 13.77
N PRO A 340 21.13 -19.82 14.18
CA PRO A 340 20.32 -20.87 14.79
C PRO A 340 19.55 -20.39 16.03
N GLU A 341 20.17 -19.57 16.88
CA GLU A 341 19.58 -19.02 18.09
C GLU A 341 18.37 -18.11 17.75
N LEU A 342 18.50 -17.29 16.70
CA LEU A 342 17.39 -16.46 16.26
C LEU A 342 16.28 -17.31 15.64
N GLN A 343 16.62 -18.34 14.87
CA GLN A 343 15.65 -19.27 14.27
C GLN A 343 14.78 -19.95 15.34
N GLU A 344 15.36 -20.39 16.45
CA GLU A 344 14.62 -20.95 17.59
C GLU A 344 13.64 -19.93 18.19
N ARG A 345 14.06 -18.68 18.35
CA ARG A 345 13.20 -17.58 18.84
C ARG A 345 12.07 -17.23 17.88
N LEU A 346 12.26 -17.39 16.56
CA LEU A 346 11.25 -17.12 15.54
C LEU A 346 10.19 -18.23 15.43
N ALA A 347 10.52 -19.46 15.80
CA ALA A 347 9.69 -20.65 15.58
C ALA A 347 8.26 -20.55 16.18
N PRO A 348 8.04 -20.03 17.42
CA PRO A 348 6.70 -19.96 18.00
C PRO A 348 5.73 -19.06 17.21
N MET A 349 6.20 -17.92 16.70
CA MET A 349 5.36 -17.03 15.91
C MET A 349 5.08 -17.59 14.51
N ARG A 350 6.05 -18.28 13.92
CA ARG A 350 5.88 -18.98 12.63
C ARG A 350 4.83 -20.08 12.72
N ALA A 351 4.81 -20.86 13.80
CA ALA A 351 3.78 -21.85 14.06
C ALA A 351 2.38 -21.22 14.08
N LYS A 352 2.21 -20.10 14.78
CA LYS A 352 0.93 -19.35 14.81
C LYS A 352 0.51 -18.84 13.43
N PHE A 353 1.45 -18.36 12.60
CA PHE A 353 1.12 -17.93 11.24
C PHE A 353 0.65 -19.11 10.38
N LYS A 354 1.30 -20.27 10.52
CA LYS A 354 0.91 -21.49 9.82
C LYS A 354 -0.50 -21.94 10.23
N GLU A 355 -0.82 -21.96 11.52
CA GLU A 355 -2.17 -22.29 12.02
C GLU A 355 -3.23 -21.35 11.44
N LEU A 356 -2.94 -20.04 11.35
CA LEU A 356 -3.85 -19.05 10.76
C LEU A 356 -4.05 -19.26 9.26
N GLU A 357 -3.00 -19.63 8.55
CA GLU A 357 -3.05 -19.94 7.12
C GLU A 357 -3.86 -21.21 6.87
N ASP A 358 -3.59 -22.28 7.61
CA ASP A 358 -4.32 -23.56 7.53
C ASP A 358 -5.81 -23.34 7.83
N ALA A 359 -6.16 -22.61 8.88
CA ALA A 359 -7.54 -22.25 9.22
C ALA A 359 -8.23 -21.42 8.13
N SER A 360 -7.51 -20.59 7.38
CA SER A 360 -8.05 -19.80 6.28
C SER A 360 -8.40 -20.63 5.04
N VAL A 361 -7.70 -21.75 4.84
CA VAL A 361 -7.92 -22.67 3.71
C VAL A 361 -9.15 -23.56 3.97
N GLU A 362 -9.37 -23.98 5.21
CA GLU A 362 -10.49 -24.88 5.56
C GLU A 362 -11.87 -24.22 5.51
N THR A 363 -12.00 -22.88 5.49
CA THR A 363 -13.28 -22.16 5.48
C THR A 363 -13.47 -21.17 4.33
N PRO A 364 -13.51 -21.63 3.06
CA PRO A 364 -13.72 -20.72 1.92
C PRO A 364 -15.13 -20.09 1.86
N ALA A 365 -16.14 -20.74 2.44
CA ALA A 365 -17.56 -20.35 2.33
C ALA A 365 -18.05 -19.42 3.46
N ALA A 366 -17.42 -19.41 4.63
CA ALA A 366 -17.89 -18.65 5.80
C ALA A 366 -17.43 -17.18 5.82
N ALA A 367 -16.45 -16.81 4.98
CA ALA A 367 -15.86 -15.45 4.97
C ALA A 367 -16.78 -14.37 4.37
N LYS A 368 -17.86 -14.73 3.65
CA LYS A 368 -18.78 -13.75 3.02
C LYS A 368 -19.95 -13.31 3.92
N ASN A 369 -20.21 -13.95 5.06
CA ASN A 369 -21.42 -13.69 5.85
C ASN A 369 -21.18 -13.30 7.32
N LYS A 370 -19.97 -13.01 7.76
CA LYS A 370 -19.74 -12.40 9.09
C LYS A 370 -19.70 -10.89 9.00
N ASN A 371 -20.89 -10.32 8.78
CA ASN A 371 -21.18 -8.95 9.19
C ASN A 371 -21.46 -8.97 10.69
N SER A 372 -20.73 -8.11 11.40
CA SER A 372 -21.06 -7.56 12.71
C SER A 372 -21.26 -8.52 13.89
N GLY A 373 -20.33 -8.52 14.80
CA GLY A 373 -20.60 -8.85 16.20
C GLY A 373 -19.38 -9.18 17.06
N ASP A 374 -18.48 -10.05 16.61
CA ASP A 374 -17.52 -10.69 17.52
C ASP A 374 -16.03 -10.34 17.31
N SER A 375 -15.72 -9.23 16.65
CA SER A 375 -14.32 -8.80 16.42
C SER A 375 -13.66 -8.09 17.61
N LYS A 376 -14.26 -8.08 18.79
CA LYS A 376 -13.81 -7.23 19.91
C LYS A 376 -12.66 -7.81 20.75
N ASN A 377 -12.22 -9.04 20.57
CA ASN A 377 -11.27 -9.67 21.50
C ASN A 377 -10.09 -10.44 20.89
N LEU A 378 -9.74 -10.26 19.62
CA LEU A 378 -8.44 -10.74 19.16
C LEU A 378 -7.37 -9.73 19.63
N LYS A 379 -6.74 -10.01 20.77
CA LYS A 379 -5.51 -9.33 21.19
C LYS A 379 -4.51 -9.45 20.06
N GLN A 380 -4.19 -8.32 19.41
CA GLN A 380 -3.14 -8.28 18.39
C GLN A 380 -1.83 -8.69 19.06
N THR A 381 -1.33 -9.85 18.71
CA THR A 381 0.01 -10.27 19.15
C THR A 381 1.02 -9.30 18.56
N PRO A 382 1.94 -8.73 19.35
CA PRO A 382 2.97 -7.84 18.83
C PRO A 382 3.85 -8.59 17.82
N TYR A 383 4.34 -7.88 16.81
CA TYR A 383 5.23 -8.42 15.78
C TYR A 383 6.72 -8.38 16.20
N TRP A 384 6.99 -7.96 17.42
CA TRP A 384 8.34 -7.88 18.01
C TRP A 384 8.46 -8.81 19.22
N PHE A 385 9.69 -9.09 19.64
CA PHE A 385 9.97 -9.76 20.89
C PHE A 385 9.73 -8.82 22.08
N GLU A 386 9.26 -9.33 23.21
CA GLU A 386 8.97 -8.52 24.41
C GLU A 386 10.23 -7.81 24.95
N ASP A 387 11.39 -8.45 24.82
CA ASP A 387 12.70 -7.92 25.21
C ASP A 387 13.33 -6.99 24.16
N ASP A 388 12.80 -6.96 22.90
CA ASP A 388 13.35 -6.18 21.81
C ASP A 388 12.23 -5.53 20.95
N VAL A 389 11.72 -4.41 21.45
CA VAL A 389 10.68 -3.63 20.75
C VAL A 389 11.24 -3.09 19.44
N GLY A 390 10.50 -3.32 18.36
CA GLY A 390 10.91 -2.89 17.01
C GLY A 390 11.69 -3.94 16.23
N SER A 391 11.90 -5.14 16.79
CA SER A 391 12.39 -6.31 16.07
C SER A 391 11.30 -6.99 15.24
N ASN A 392 11.63 -8.06 14.52
CA ASN A 392 10.70 -8.96 13.84
C ASN A 392 10.80 -10.35 14.49
N ASN A 393 9.69 -10.84 15.04
CA ASN A 393 9.63 -12.11 15.77
C ASN A 393 9.15 -13.32 14.93
N SER A 394 9.04 -13.16 13.62
CA SER A 394 8.58 -14.24 12.71
C SER A 394 9.56 -14.55 11.58
N GLY A 395 10.45 -13.61 11.23
CA GLY A 395 11.29 -13.70 10.03
C GLY A 395 10.53 -13.51 8.73
N LEU A 396 9.23 -13.19 8.80
CA LEU A 396 8.37 -12.92 7.65
C LEU A 396 8.20 -11.43 7.46
N TYR A 397 8.36 -10.97 6.23
CA TYR A 397 8.21 -9.57 5.83
C TYR A 397 7.19 -9.44 4.71
N ARG A 398 6.46 -8.33 4.70
CA ARG A 398 5.56 -7.95 3.61
C ARG A 398 6.03 -6.67 2.94
N LEU A 399 6.00 -6.68 1.61
CA LEU A 399 6.36 -5.53 0.79
C LEU A 399 5.51 -4.30 1.16
N ARG A 400 6.19 -3.17 1.44
CA ARG A 400 5.58 -1.90 1.83
C ARG A 400 5.77 -0.81 0.81
N ALA A 401 6.98 -0.70 0.27
CA ALA A 401 7.30 0.29 -0.74
C ALA A 401 8.40 -0.24 -1.68
N VAL A 402 8.37 0.24 -2.90
CA VAL A 402 9.40 0.04 -3.92
C VAL A 402 9.74 1.41 -4.48
N LEU A 403 11.01 1.77 -4.48
CA LEU A 403 11.53 2.95 -5.13
C LEU A 403 12.24 2.53 -6.40
N THR A 404 11.85 3.10 -7.53
CA THR A 404 12.38 2.75 -8.84
C THR A 404 13.02 3.95 -9.52
N HIS A 405 14.01 3.70 -10.38
CA HIS A 405 14.66 4.71 -11.21
C HIS A 405 14.55 4.37 -12.69
N ARG A 406 13.98 5.26 -13.47
CA ARG A 406 13.91 5.18 -14.94
C ARG A 406 15.04 6.04 -15.54
N GLY A 407 15.98 5.44 -16.27
CA GLY A 407 17.11 6.15 -16.89
C GLY A 407 18.29 5.24 -17.14
N ARG A 408 19.18 5.61 -18.08
CA ARG A 408 20.34 4.80 -18.48
C ARG A 408 21.56 5.03 -17.58
N SER A 409 21.71 6.23 -17.05
CA SER A 409 22.84 6.69 -16.27
C SER A 409 22.43 6.91 -14.81
N SER A 410 23.39 6.93 -13.91
CA SER A 410 23.19 7.33 -12.52
C SER A 410 22.91 8.83 -12.38
N SER A 411 23.37 9.63 -13.34
CA SER A 411 23.27 11.09 -13.37
C SER A 411 22.08 11.60 -14.21
N SER A 412 21.20 10.72 -14.72
CA SER A 412 20.04 11.13 -15.51
C SER A 412 18.92 10.10 -15.40
N GLY A 413 17.70 10.57 -15.25
CA GLY A 413 16.53 9.71 -15.16
C GLY A 413 15.45 10.26 -14.25
N HIS A 414 14.57 9.41 -13.78
CA HIS A 414 13.45 9.81 -12.96
C HIS A 414 13.15 8.75 -11.89
N TYR A 415 12.89 9.19 -10.67
CA TYR A 415 12.54 8.32 -9.55
C TYR A 415 11.05 8.34 -9.28
N VAL A 416 10.48 7.17 -9.03
CA VAL A 416 9.06 6.97 -8.70
C VAL A 416 8.97 6.05 -7.48
N ALA A 417 8.10 6.40 -6.54
CA ALA A 417 7.78 5.55 -5.41
C ALA A 417 6.46 4.79 -5.63
N TRP A 418 6.46 3.54 -5.27
CA TRP A 418 5.29 2.65 -5.29
C TRP A 418 5.05 2.22 -3.86
N VAL A 419 3.96 2.67 -3.25
CA VAL A 419 3.72 2.50 -1.82
C VAL A 419 2.42 1.75 -1.56
N ARG A 420 2.43 0.89 -0.55
CA ARG A 420 1.23 0.16 -0.15
C ARG A 420 0.30 1.06 0.66
N GLY A 421 -0.79 1.47 0.07
CA GLY A 421 -1.86 2.21 0.72
C GLY A 421 -2.78 1.29 1.55
N ALA A 422 -3.83 1.88 2.12
CA ALA A 422 -4.80 1.15 2.94
C ALA A 422 -5.68 0.20 2.11
N ARG A 423 -5.98 0.55 0.86
CA ARG A 423 -6.89 -0.21 -0.03
C ARG A 423 -6.21 -0.76 -1.26
N ALA A 424 -5.23 -0.03 -1.82
CA ALA A 424 -4.52 -0.35 -3.05
C ALA A 424 -3.05 0.06 -2.93
N TRP A 425 -2.23 -0.38 -3.86
CA TRP A 425 -0.93 0.19 -4.10
C TRP A 425 -1.09 1.55 -4.77
N LEU A 426 -0.20 2.48 -4.45
CA LEU A 426 -0.17 3.83 -5.01
C LEU A 426 1.15 4.04 -5.74
N ARG A 427 1.08 4.58 -6.94
CA ARG A 427 2.22 5.16 -7.64
C ARG A 427 2.31 6.62 -7.24
N CYS A 428 3.43 7.02 -6.69
CA CYS A 428 3.75 8.40 -6.35
C CYS A 428 4.85 8.87 -7.31
N ASP A 429 4.44 9.62 -8.31
CA ASP A 429 5.27 10.15 -9.40
C ASP A 429 5.29 11.67 -9.26
N ASP A 430 6.13 12.15 -8.35
CA ASP A 430 6.17 13.53 -7.87
C ASP A 430 4.81 13.99 -7.30
N ASP A 431 4.11 14.90 -7.94
CA ASP A 431 2.79 15.42 -7.56
C ASP A 431 1.62 14.54 -8.04
N ASP A 432 1.86 13.64 -8.98
CA ASP A 432 0.87 12.67 -9.45
C ASP A 432 0.83 11.43 -8.55
N VAL A 433 -0.31 11.20 -7.88
CA VAL A 433 -0.53 10.01 -7.04
C VAL A 433 -1.73 9.23 -7.55
N ALA A 434 -1.48 8.06 -8.09
CA ALA A 434 -2.48 7.20 -8.71
C ALA A 434 -2.52 5.79 -8.10
N PRO A 435 -3.70 5.17 -7.95
CA PRO A 435 -3.83 3.78 -7.54
C PRO A 435 -3.35 2.84 -8.66
N VAL A 436 -2.66 1.78 -8.27
CA VAL A 436 -2.17 0.76 -9.20
C VAL A 436 -2.43 -0.65 -8.67
N PRO A 437 -2.63 -1.64 -9.54
CA PRO A 437 -2.74 -3.02 -9.11
C PRO A 437 -1.40 -3.57 -8.61
N GLU A 438 -1.45 -4.52 -7.68
CA GLU A 438 -0.24 -5.17 -7.10
C GLU A 438 0.63 -5.81 -8.18
N ASP A 439 0.02 -6.36 -9.23
CA ASP A 439 0.75 -6.97 -10.35
C ASP A 439 1.68 -5.97 -11.07
N HIS A 440 1.31 -4.69 -11.14
CA HIS A 440 2.18 -3.67 -11.71
C HIS A 440 3.44 -3.49 -10.87
N VAL A 441 3.30 -3.50 -9.53
CA VAL A 441 4.43 -3.38 -8.63
C VAL A 441 5.36 -4.58 -8.74
N LEU A 442 4.83 -5.80 -8.85
CA LEU A 442 5.64 -7.01 -9.01
C LEU A 442 6.39 -7.09 -10.35
N ARG A 443 5.91 -6.39 -11.37
CA ARG A 443 6.61 -6.26 -12.67
C ARG A 443 7.80 -5.30 -12.64
N LEU A 444 8.01 -4.55 -11.55
CA LEU A 444 9.14 -3.62 -11.38
C LEU A 444 10.47 -4.33 -11.09
N SER A 445 10.55 -5.62 -11.36
CA SER A 445 11.75 -6.45 -11.11
C SER A 445 12.98 -6.08 -11.95
N GLY A 446 12.80 -5.25 -13.01
CA GLY A 446 13.85 -4.90 -13.95
C GLY A 446 13.96 -5.92 -15.09
N GLY A 447 14.57 -5.62 -16.17
CA GLY A 447 14.61 -6.43 -17.40
C GLY A 447 13.82 -5.79 -18.55
N GLY A 448 14.23 -6.07 -19.78
CA GLY A 448 13.82 -5.34 -20.97
C GLY A 448 12.34 -5.39 -21.37
N GLN A 449 11.49 -6.15 -20.69
CA GLN A 449 10.05 -6.27 -21.02
C GLN A 449 9.15 -5.25 -20.32
N TRP A 450 9.68 -4.48 -19.37
CA TRP A 450 8.87 -3.52 -18.60
C TRP A 450 8.33 -2.34 -19.44
N LEU A 451 8.92 -2.07 -20.61
CA LEU A 451 8.58 -0.96 -21.49
C LEU A 451 7.37 -1.20 -22.41
N ALA A 452 6.95 -2.45 -22.58
CA ALA A 452 5.91 -2.76 -23.57
C ALA A 452 4.49 -2.36 -23.14
N ASN A 453 4.23 -2.15 -21.83
CA ASN A 453 2.87 -1.96 -21.32
C ASN A 453 2.61 -0.64 -20.58
N CYS A 454 3.54 0.31 -20.58
CA CYS A 454 3.34 1.66 -20.05
C CYS A 454 3.30 2.72 -21.16
N SER A 455 2.61 2.42 -22.26
CA SER A 455 2.31 3.42 -23.28
C SER A 455 0.98 4.09 -22.96
N VAL A 456 1.02 5.21 -22.25
CA VAL A 456 0.02 6.26 -22.37
C VAL A 456 0.73 7.44 -23.04
N GLY A 457 0.45 7.62 -24.31
CA GLY A 457 0.63 8.84 -25.09
C GLY A 457 2.06 9.33 -25.37
N GLY A 458 2.52 9.22 -26.63
CA GLY A 458 3.60 10.02 -27.19
C GLY A 458 4.87 9.24 -27.56
N GLY A 459 5.06 9.02 -28.84
CA GLY A 459 6.11 8.21 -29.47
C GLY A 459 7.53 8.56 -29.08
N ALA A 460 8.27 7.54 -28.73
CA ALA A 460 9.70 7.37 -28.96
C ALA A 460 10.07 5.90 -28.65
N GLY A 461 10.92 5.32 -29.49
CA GLY A 461 11.29 3.90 -29.51
C GLY A 461 11.83 3.26 -28.22
N PRO A 462 12.15 1.97 -28.25
CA PRO A 462 12.39 1.16 -27.05
C PRO A 462 13.60 1.65 -26.25
N ARG A 463 13.35 2.24 -25.08
CA ARG A 463 14.37 2.64 -24.11
C ARG A 463 14.38 1.62 -22.97
N ALA A 464 15.51 0.93 -22.83
CA ALA A 464 15.73 -0.05 -21.77
C ALA A 464 16.00 0.67 -20.43
N ASP A 465 14.98 0.86 -19.62
CA ASP A 465 15.11 1.47 -18.29
C ASP A 465 14.95 0.39 -17.22
N ALA A 466 16.07 -0.04 -16.63
CA ALA A 466 16.02 -0.92 -15.48
C ALA A 466 16.15 -0.08 -14.19
N PRO A 467 15.25 -0.23 -13.21
CA PRO A 467 15.26 0.61 -12.03
C PRO A 467 16.45 0.31 -11.08
N ARG A 468 17.02 1.36 -10.49
CA ARG A 468 17.57 1.24 -9.14
C ARG A 468 16.37 1.02 -8.23
N ALA A 469 16.27 -0.11 -7.55
CA ALA A 469 15.16 -0.34 -6.66
C ALA A 469 15.66 -0.37 -5.22
N LEU A 470 15.10 0.47 -4.38
CA LEU A 470 15.09 0.32 -2.95
C LEU A 470 13.77 -0.34 -2.59
N VAL A 471 13.82 -1.47 -1.88
CA VAL A 471 12.63 -2.18 -1.44
C VAL A 471 12.52 -2.07 0.08
N LEU A 472 11.42 -1.54 0.57
CA LEU A 472 11.11 -1.49 1.99
C LEU A 472 10.09 -2.59 2.33
N LEU A 473 10.47 -3.46 3.25
CA LEU A 473 9.69 -4.58 3.74
C LEU A 473 9.36 -4.34 5.22
N GLY A 474 8.08 -4.42 5.60
CA GLY A 474 7.66 -4.35 6.99
C GLY A 474 7.39 -5.74 7.56
N ALA A 475 7.69 -5.96 8.83
CA ALA A 475 7.37 -7.20 9.55
C ALA A 475 5.89 -7.57 9.37
N LEU A 476 5.63 -8.85 9.13
CA LEU A 476 4.27 -9.35 8.97
C LEU A 476 3.57 -9.23 10.33
N ARG A 477 2.48 -8.46 10.36
CA ARG A 477 1.68 -8.25 11.56
C ARG A 477 0.52 -9.23 11.51
N GLY A 478 0.25 -9.94 12.61
CA GLY A 478 -0.90 -10.83 12.71
C GLY A 478 -2.19 -10.12 12.26
N VAL A 479 -3.06 -10.85 11.57
CA VAL A 479 -4.29 -10.33 10.95
C VAL A 479 -5.26 -9.89 12.03
N GLY A 480 -5.19 -8.63 12.44
CA GLY A 480 -6.25 -7.96 13.18
C GLY A 480 -7.08 -7.08 12.22
N PRO A 481 -8.38 -6.85 12.48
CA PRO A 481 -9.25 -6.13 11.55
C PRO A 481 -8.75 -4.71 11.30
N ARG A 482 -8.43 -4.40 10.05
CA ARG A 482 -7.85 -3.14 9.55
C ARG A 482 -8.71 -1.89 9.80
N ARG A 483 -9.93 -2.01 10.35
CA ARG A 483 -10.91 -0.89 10.44
C ARG A 483 -10.84 -0.01 11.69
N ALA A 484 -10.20 -0.41 12.78
CA ALA A 484 -10.32 0.31 14.05
C ALA A 484 -9.44 1.58 14.17
N ARG A 485 -8.30 1.66 13.47
CA ARG A 485 -7.36 2.81 13.63
C ARG A 485 -7.75 4.07 12.87
N VAL A 486 -8.43 3.95 11.71
CA VAL A 486 -8.91 5.12 10.94
C VAL A 486 -10.04 5.83 11.67
N ALA A 487 -10.91 5.08 12.39
CA ALA A 487 -12.01 5.65 13.18
C ALA A 487 -11.54 6.44 14.41
N ALA A 488 -10.43 6.04 15.06
CA ALA A 488 -9.89 6.73 16.23
C ALA A 488 -9.25 8.08 15.87
N LEU A 489 -8.55 8.17 14.74
CA LEU A 489 -8.00 9.43 14.22
C LEU A 489 -9.09 10.39 13.74
N ARG A 490 -10.18 9.89 13.14
CA ARG A 490 -11.35 10.71 12.76
C ARG A 490 -12.11 11.25 13.98
N ARG A 491 -12.23 10.50 15.08
CA ARG A 491 -12.85 10.99 16.32
C ARG A 491 -12.04 12.09 17.00
N ARG A 492 -10.71 12.02 17.01
CA ARG A 492 -9.84 13.09 17.54
C ARG A 492 -9.91 14.37 16.70
N ARG A 493 -9.98 14.29 15.36
CA ARG A 493 -10.16 15.47 14.49
C ARG A 493 -11.54 16.11 14.61
N ARG A 494 -12.62 15.37 14.83
CA ARG A 494 -13.95 15.93 15.10
C ARG A 494 -14.03 16.60 16.47
N GLY A 495 -13.35 16.07 17.49
CA GLY A 495 -13.24 16.71 18.82
C GLY A 495 -12.45 18.02 18.81
N ALA A 496 -11.43 18.14 17.96
CA ALA A 496 -10.63 19.35 17.82
C ALA A 496 -11.34 20.46 17.03
N ARG A 497 -12.21 20.13 16.06
CA ARG A 497 -13.02 21.12 15.33
C ARG A 497 -14.24 21.65 16.10
N ALA A 498 -14.71 20.93 17.12
CA ALA A 498 -15.84 21.36 17.96
C ALA A 498 -15.44 22.36 19.08
N ARG A 499 -14.14 22.61 19.26
CA ARG A 499 -13.64 23.66 20.18
C ARG A 499 -13.12 24.85 19.38
N GLY A 500 -14.00 25.48 18.63
CA GLY A 500 -13.78 26.78 18.00
C GLY A 500 -13.91 27.94 19.02
N PRO A 501 -13.45 29.14 18.69
CA PRO A 501 -13.06 30.19 19.61
C PRO A 501 -14.28 30.90 20.24
N ARG A 502 -14.73 30.41 21.42
CA ARG A 502 -15.76 31.08 22.23
C ARG A 502 -15.26 31.57 23.61
N ALA A 503 -13.95 31.60 23.83
CA ALA A 503 -13.40 31.98 25.15
C ALA A 503 -12.51 33.24 25.15
N ALA A 504 -12.56 34.09 24.10
CA ALA A 504 -11.75 35.33 24.04
C ALA A 504 -12.54 36.63 24.11
N ALA A 505 -13.87 36.58 24.31
CA ALA A 505 -14.70 37.80 24.34
C ALA A 505 -15.20 38.24 25.72
N GLN A 506 -14.78 37.60 26.83
CA GLN A 506 -15.27 37.94 28.17
C GLN A 506 -14.21 38.45 29.18
N ARG A 507 -13.01 38.81 28.73
CA ARG A 507 -11.99 39.43 29.61
C ARG A 507 -11.51 40.82 29.16
N ARG A 508 -12.41 41.64 28.64
CA ARG A 508 -12.14 43.08 28.42
C ARG A 508 -13.33 43.93 28.85
N ARG A 509 -13.78 43.80 30.10
CA ARG A 509 -14.65 44.81 30.78
C ARG A 509 -14.49 44.65 32.29
N SER A 510 -13.36 44.99 32.84
CA SER A 510 -13.22 45.32 34.26
C SER A 510 -11.81 45.86 34.54
N VAL A 511 -11.41 46.95 33.90
CA VAL A 511 -10.42 47.91 34.42
C VAL A 511 -10.76 49.25 33.77
N ALA A 512 -11.72 49.96 34.33
CA ALA A 512 -11.91 51.40 34.24
C ALA A 512 -13.02 51.76 35.22
N SER A 513 -12.66 51.96 36.45
CA SER A 513 -13.16 52.91 37.46
C SER A 513 -12.27 52.79 38.69
#